data_795842f4393ec170468b0a41c3ad434f
#
_entry.id   795842f4393ec170468b0a41c3ad434f
#
_cell.length_a   1.000
_cell.length_b   1.000
_cell.length_c   1.000
_cell.angle_alpha   90.00
_cell.angle_beta   90.00
_cell.angle_gamma   90.00
#
_symmetry.space_group_name_H-M   'P 1'
#
loop_
_entity.id
_entity.type
_entity.pdbx_description
1 polymer ?
#
loop_
_entity_poly.entity_id
_entity_poly.type
_entity_poly.pdbx_seq_one_letter_code
_entity_poly.pdbx_strand_id
1 'polypeptide(L)'
;MPDVLKIAICEDEPNQKNMLLKLLDESNIENTSVVFANGEDLLADFKQGKYDLILMDIYMESELTGIDTIRLIRKKDKDIPVAFVTTSKDHALESYRLSAMKYIEKPYSKESIEDILHLAVLKKNDAPALFVQRNGIVERVPLANILYMEQQMHKVYLYLKNEEDFSVYGKVSELSKQLPENNFFLPHKSFAVNLCYVMYIDMELRSFVMENKTIVPIRREFLTKAKKALEDFLFDRTRRLLK
;
A
#
# COMPACT_ATOMS: atom_id res chain seq x y z
N MET A 1 11.47 -12.51 -9.66
CA MET A 1 10.17 -13.00 -10.11
C MET A 1 9.40 -11.81 -10.61
N PRO A 2 8.60 -11.91 -11.68
CA PRO A 2 7.74 -10.80 -12.03
C PRO A 2 6.85 -10.47 -10.82
N ASP A 3 6.59 -9.20 -10.64
CA ASP A 3 5.95 -8.65 -9.44
C ASP A 3 4.45 -8.96 -9.53
N VAL A 4 4.01 -10.06 -8.92
CA VAL A 4 2.64 -10.58 -8.98
C VAL A 4 1.65 -9.51 -8.49
N LEU A 5 0.63 -9.20 -9.29
CA LEU A 5 -0.37 -8.20 -8.95
C LEU A 5 -1.38 -8.79 -7.94
N LYS A 6 -1.50 -8.20 -6.76
CA LYS A 6 -2.43 -8.63 -5.71
C LYS A 6 -3.76 -7.89 -5.85
N ILE A 7 -4.84 -8.61 -6.15
CA ILE A 7 -6.14 -8.03 -6.49
C ILE A 7 -7.18 -8.39 -5.43
N ALA A 8 -7.89 -7.40 -4.90
CA ALA A 8 -9.14 -7.63 -4.17
C ALA A 8 -10.32 -7.48 -5.14
N ILE A 9 -11.22 -8.44 -5.14
CA ILE A 9 -12.47 -8.42 -5.92
C ILE A 9 -13.62 -8.37 -4.92
N CYS A 10 -14.49 -7.38 -5.05
CA CYS A 10 -15.71 -7.29 -4.26
C CYS A 10 -16.91 -7.41 -5.20
N GLU A 11 -17.57 -8.57 -5.17
CA GLU A 11 -18.62 -8.99 -6.10
C GLU A 11 -19.46 -10.10 -5.46
N ASP A 12 -20.76 -9.88 -5.27
CA ASP A 12 -21.68 -10.83 -4.64
C ASP A 12 -22.32 -11.79 -5.63
N GLU A 13 -22.44 -11.41 -6.91
CA GLU A 13 -23.06 -12.23 -7.93
C GLU A 13 -22.11 -13.36 -8.42
N PRO A 14 -22.44 -14.66 -8.21
CA PRO A 14 -21.54 -15.76 -8.54
C PRO A 14 -21.12 -15.82 -10.01
N ASN A 15 -22.01 -15.48 -10.94
CA ASN A 15 -21.70 -15.50 -12.37
C ASN A 15 -20.69 -14.42 -12.76
N GLN A 16 -20.85 -13.20 -12.24
CA GLN A 16 -19.95 -12.09 -12.47
C GLN A 16 -18.57 -12.34 -11.84
N LYS A 17 -18.57 -12.84 -10.61
CA LYS A 17 -17.35 -13.29 -9.92
C LYS A 17 -16.58 -14.31 -10.77
N ASN A 18 -17.23 -15.36 -11.23
CA ASN A 18 -16.59 -16.41 -12.02
C ASN A 18 -16.07 -15.88 -13.37
N MET A 19 -16.79 -14.95 -13.98
CA MET A 19 -16.34 -14.27 -15.19
C MET A 19 -15.09 -13.45 -14.96
N LEU A 20 -15.03 -12.63 -13.87
CA LEU A 20 -13.85 -11.86 -13.51
C LEU A 20 -12.64 -12.77 -13.26
N LEU A 21 -12.80 -13.82 -12.44
CA LEU A 21 -11.73 -14.78 -12.16
C LEU A 21 -11.19 -15.42 -13.43
N LYS A 22 -12.08 -15.84 -14.34
CA LYS A 22 -11.68 -16.41 -15.63
C LYS A 22 -10.86 -15.41 -16.47
N LEU A 23 -11.28 -14.14 -16.55
CA LEU A 23 -10.56 -13.12 -17.32
C LEU A 23 -9.21 -12.78 -16.69
N LEU A 24 -9.09 -12.83 -15.35
CA LEU A 24 -7.82 -12.66 -14.66
C LEU A 24 -6.86 -13.82 -14.94
N ASP A 25 -7.35 -15.07 -14.93
CA ASP A 25 -6.55 -16.26 -15.25
C ASP A 25 -6.09 -16.28 -16.71
N GLU A 26 -6.91 -15.75 -17.63
CA GLU A 26 -6.57 -15.64 -19.07
C GLU A 26 -5.64 -14.45 -19.38
N SER A 27 -5.35 -13.61 -18.40
CA SER A 27 -4.45 -12.46 -18.57
C SER A 27 -3.00 -12.88 -18.64
N ASN A 28 -2.20 -12.15 -19.42
CA ASN A 28 -0.74 -12.29 -19.46
C ASN A 28 -0.02 -11.64 -18.26
N ILE A 29 -0.77 -10.97 -17.37
CA ILE A 29 -0.24 -10.32 -16.16
C ILE A 29 -0.37 -11.31 -15.01
N GLU A 30 0.78 -11.73 -14.44
CA GLU A 30 0.79 -12.56 -13.24
C GLU A 30 0.02 -11.88 -12.10
N ASN A 31 -0.99 -12.55 -11.57
CA ASN A 31 -1.83 -11.99 -10.54
C ASN A 31 -2.30 -13.05 -9.53
N THR A 32 -2.68 -12.57 -8.35
CA THR A 32 -3.39 -13.35 -7.34
C THR A 32 -4.60 -12.53 -6.89
N SER A 33 -5.73 -13.20 -6.68
CA SER A 33 -6.97 -12.53 -6.30
C SER A 33 -7.58 -13.11 -5.02
N VAL A 34 -8.18 -12.21 -4.22
CA VAL A 34 -9.03 -12.57 -3.08
C VAL A 34 -10.41 -11.99 -3.34
N VAL A 35 -11.44 -12.81 -3.16
CA VAL A 35 -12.82 -12.41 -3.45
C VAL A 35 -13.60 -12.19 -2.16
N PHE A 36 -14.35 -11.10 -2.12
CA PHE A 36 -15.25 -10.71 -1.04
C PHE A 36 -16.68 -10.61 -1.59
N ALA A 37 -17.65 -11.09 -0.84
CA ALA A 37 -19.05 -11.00 -1.24
C ALA A 37 -19.69 -9.66 -0.87
N ASN A 38 -19.03 -8.85 -0.03
CA ASN A 38 -19.55 -7.57 0.47
C ASN A 38 -18.42 -6.62 0.84
N GLY A 39 -18.77 -5.35 1.06
CA GLY A 39 -17.82 -4.30 1.41
C GLY A 39 -17.26 -4.43 2.82
N GLU A 40 -18.06 -4.96 3.75
CA GLU A 40 -17.69 -5.14 5.16
C GLU A 40 -16.55 -6.13 5.32
N ASP A 41 -16.62 -7.27 4.63
CA ASP A 41 -15.57 -8.29 4.64
C ASP A 41 -14.27 -7.76 4.03
N LEU A 42 -14.38 -7.01 2.92
CA LEU A 42 -13.20 -6.34 2.35
C LEU A 42 -12.60 -5.34 3.33
N LEU A 43 -13.40 -4.51 4.02
CA LEU A 43 -12.93 -3.53 4.99
C LEU A 43 -12.27 -4.16 6.22
N ALA A 44 -12.76 -5.30 6.67
CA ALA A 44 -12.19 -6.08 7.77
C ALA A 44 -10.83 -6.67 7.41
N ASP A 45 -10.68 -7.11 6.17
CA ASP A 45 -9.45 -7.71 5.66
C ASP A 45 -8.44 -6.67 5.14
N PHE A 46 -8.89 -5.47 4.76
CA PHE A 46 -8.08 -4.44 4.13
C PHE A 46 -7.01 -3.88 5.05
N LYS A 47 -5.76 -3.95 4.57
CA LYS A 47 -4.60 -3.26 5.12
C LYS A 47 -3.89 -2.52 4.00
N GLN A 48 -3.38 -1.33 4.30
CA GLN A 48 -2.60 -0.55 3.33
C GLN A 48 -1.40 -1.36 2.81
N GLY A 49 -1.25 -1.42 1.49
CA GLY A 49 -0.19 -2.20 0.82
C GLY A 49 -0.46 -3.71 0.72
N LYS A 50 -1.60 -4.22 1.20
CA LYS A 50 -1.97 -5.63 1.04
C LYS A 50 -2.38 -5.96 -0.39
N TYR A 51 -3.07 -5.05 -1.04
CA TYR A 51 -3.55 -5.17 -2.42
C TYR A 51 -2.94 -4.08 -3.31
N ASP A 52 -2.79 -4.39 -4.58
CA ASP A 52 -2.32 -3.48 -5.62
C ASP A 52 -3.47 -2.90 -6.45
N LEU A 53 -4.62 -3.58 -6.43
CA LEU A 53 -5.84 -3.21 -7.16
C LEU A 53 -7.07 -3.68 -6.42
N ILE A 54 -8.15 -2.87 -6.44
CA ILE A 54 -9.48 -3.29 -6.03
C ILE A 54 -10.40 -3.23 -7.25
N LEU A 55 -11.04 -4.35 -7.59
CA LEU A 55 -12.18 -4.43 -8.49
C LEU A 55 -13.45 -4.43 -7.64
N MET A 56 -14.30 -3.41 -7.77
CA MET A 56 -15.41 -3.15 -6.86
C MET A 56 -16.72 -3.06 -7.62
N ASP A 57 -17.68 -3.95 -7.33
CA ASP A 57 -19.05 -3.67 -7.69
C ASP A 57 -19.65 -2.60 -6.77
N ILE A 58 -20.52 -1.77 -7.33
CA ILE A 58 -21.23 -0.72 -6.57
C ILE A 58 -22.45 -1.29 -5.86
N TYR A 59 -23.17 -2.18 -6.54
CA TYR A 59 -24.44 -2.74 -6.06
C TYR A 59 -24.24 -4.18 -5.61
N MET A 60 -24.22 -4.38 -4.31
CA MET A 60 -24.12 -5.68 -3.66
C MET A 60 -25.24 -5.79 -2.62
N GLU A 61 -25.68 -7.02 -2.34
CA GLU A 61 -26.64 -7.28 -1.26
C GLU A 61 -25.98 -7.14 0.12
N SER A 62 -25.67 -5.89 0.52
CA SER A 62 -24.98 -5.55 1.78
C SER A 62 -25.41 -4.18 2.30
N GLU A 63 -25.06 -3.87 3.56
CA GLU A 63 -25.38 -2.56 4.16
C GLU A 63 -24.58 -1.43 3.50
N LEU A 64 -23.33 -1.70 3.10
CA LEU A 64 -22.47 -0.74 2.43
C LEU A 64 -22.49 -0.93 0.93
N THR A 65 -22.71 0.15 0.20
CA THR A 65 -22.47 0.16 -1.25
C THR A 65 -20.97 0.08 -1.54
N GLY A 66 -20.58 -0.33 -2.77
CA GLY A 66 -19.18 -0.28 -3.19
C GLY A 66 -18.58 1.13 -3.11
N ILE A 67 -19.39 2.17 -3.36
CA ILE A 67 -18.98 3.58 -3.19
C ILE A 67 -18.66 3.89 -1.73
N ASP A 68 -19.50 3.48 -0.78
CA ASP A 68 -19.28 3.72 0.65
C ASP A 68 -18.05 2.95 1.15
N THR A 69 -17.90 1.72 0.70
CA THR A 69 -16.74 0.88 0.99
C THR A 69 -15.44 1.56 0.54
N ILE A 70 -15.37 2.03 -0.71
CA ILE A 70 -14.18 2.73 -1.21
C ILE A 70 -13.97 4.07 -0.50
N ARG A 71 -15.03 4.80 -0.14
CA ARG A 71 -14.91 6.02 0.67
C ARG A 71 -14.25 5.76 2.03
N LEU A 72 -14.56 4.62 2.68
CA LEU A 72 -13.90 4.22 3.92
C LEU A 72 -12.45 3.77 3.70
N ILE A 73 -12.17 3.04 2.62
CA ILE A 73 -10.80 2.64 2.23
C ILE A 73 -9.94 3.89 1.98
N ARG A 74 -10.46 4.92 1.29
CA ARG A 74 -9.74 6.17 1.01
C ARG A 74 -9.32 6.94 2.27
N LYS A 75 -9.96 6.71 3.41
CA LYS A 75 -9.51 7.24 4.72
C LYS A 75 -8.23 6.54 5.21
N LYS A 76 -8.01 5.27 4.82
CA LYS A 76 -6.84 4.47 5.20
C LYS A 76 -5.73 4.51 4.14
N ASP A 77 -6.13 4.51 2.86
CA ASP A 77 -5.23 4.50 1.69
C ASP A 77 -5.85 5.34 0.57
N LYS A 78 -5.20 6.46 0.27
CA LYS A 78 -5.66 7.39 -0.78
C LYS A 78 -5.25 6.96 -2.18
N ASP A 79 -4.21 6.11 -2.28
CA ASP A 79 -3.49 5.89 -3.52
C ASP A 79 -3.74 4.51 -4.14
N ILE A 80 -4.35 3.56 -3.40
CA ILE A 80 -4.65 2.25 -3.95
C ILE A 80 -5.48 2.37 -5.23
N PRO A 81 -5.07 1.72 -6.33
CA PRO A 81 -5.87 1.63 -7.54
C PRO A 81 -7.23 1.00 -7.29
N VAL A 82 -8.29 1.67 -7.75
CA VAL A 82 -9.67 1.16 -7.68
C VAL A 82 -10.29 1.24 -9.06
N ALA A 83 -10.92 0.16 -9.51
CA ALA A 83 -11.79 0.16 -10.67
C ALA A 83 -13.19 -0.30 -10.26
N PHE A 84 -14.20 0.50 -10.57
CA PHE A 84 -15.58 0.09 -10.41
C PHE A 84 -16.05 -0.72 -11.61
N VAL A 85 -16.74 -1.84 -11.34
CA VAL A 85 -17.28 -2.75 -12.33
C VAL A 85 -18.75 -2.98 -11.98
N THR A 86 -19.68 -2.30 -12.65
CA THR A 86 -21.08 -2.21 -12.22
C THR A 86 -22.07 -2.19 -13.37
N THR A 87 -23.34 -2.46 -13.09
CA THR A 87 -24.43 -2.42 -14.07
C THR A 87 -24.97 -1.02 -14.34
N SER A 88 -24.66 -0.01 -13.51
CA SER A 88 -25.22 1.35 -13.62
C SER A 88 -24.19 2.39 -14.01
N LYS A 89 -24.64 3.43 -14.70
CA LYS A 89 -23.86 4.65 -15.03
C LYS A 89 -24.00 5.78 -13.99
N ASP A 90 -24.90 5.65 -13.05
CA ASP A 90 -25.35 6.75 -12.19
C ASP A 90 -24.25 7.24 -11.23
N HIS A 91 -23.26 6.41 -10.91
CA HIS A 91 -22.18 6.73 -9.97
C HIS A 91 -20.84 7.11 -10.61
N ALA A 92 -20.80 7.34 -11.93
CA ALA A 92 -19.56 7.71 -12.61
C ALA A 92 -18.93 8.99 -12.04
N LEU A 93 -19.74 9.99 -11.66
CA LEU A 93 -19.26 11.22 -11.04
C LEU A 93 -18.71 10.99 -9.62
N GLU A 94 -19.33 10.12 -8.84
CA GLU A 94 -18.84 9.76 -7.49
C GLU A 94 -17.54 8.95 -7.55
N SER A 95 -17.44 8.02 -8.52
CA SER A 95 -16.21 7.26 -8.76
C SER A 95 -15.03 8.17 -9.09
N TYR A 96 -15.27 9.23 -9.88
CA TYR A 96 -14.26 10.25 -10.15
C TYR A 96 -13.81 10.99 -8.88
N ARG A 97 -14.76 11.38 -8.00
CA ARG A 97 -14.44 12.04 -6.72
C ARG A 97 -13.63 11.12 -5.77
N LEU A 98 -13.78 9.81 -5.89
CA LEU A 98 -13.01 8.82 -5.16
C LEU A 98 -11.68 8.46 -5.83
N SER A 99 -11.30 9.21 -6.89
CA SER A 99 -10.09 8.96 -7.67
C SER A 99 -10.01 7.51 -8.17
N ALA A 100 -11.14 6.97 -8.63
CA ALA A 100 -11.15 5.67 -9.27
C ALA A 100 -10.35 5.72 -10.57
N MET A 101 -9.57 4.68 -10.81
CA MET A 101 -8.73 4.56 -11.99
C MET A 101 -9.55 4.29 -13.25
N LYS A 102 -10.60 3.51 -13.12
CA LYS A 102 -11.55 3.16 -14.18
C LYS A 102 -12.96 2.97 -13.62
N TYR A 103 -13.92 3.17 -14.49
CA TYR A 103 -15.33 2.84 -14.29
C TYR A 103 -15.79 2.04 -15.50
N ILE A 104 -16.21 0.79 -15.30
CA ILE A 104 -16.60 -0.12 -16.37
C ILE A 104 -18.01 -0.62 -16.11
N GLU A 105 -18.82 -0.51 -17.14
CA GLU A 105 -20.19 -1.02 -17.14
C GLU A 105 -20.21 -2.50 -17.52
N LYS A 106 -21.00 -3.30 -16.80
CA LYS A 106 -21.31 -4.69 -17.13
C LYS A 106 -22.29 -4.73 -18.32
N PRO A 107 -22.15 -5.63 -19.29
CA PRO A 107 -21.10 -6.64 -19.42
C PRO A 107 -19.77 -6.05 -19.90
N TYR A 108 -18.69 -6.42 -19.26
CA TYR A 108 -17.33 -5.96 -19.59
C TYR A 108 -16.63 -6.93 -20.54
N SER A 109 -15.77 -6.38 -21.38
CA SER A 109 -14.94 -7.17 -22.30
C SER A 109 -13.60 -7.57 -21.67
N LYS A 110 -12.93 -8.54 -22.29
CA LYS A 110 -11.57 -8.94 -21.90
C LYS A 110 -10.61 -7.76 -21.98
N GLU A 111 -10.69 -6.98 -23.04
CA GLU A 111 -9.85 -5.80 -23.28
C GLU A 111 -10.00 -4.76 -22.15
N SER A 112 -11.23 -4.56 -21.66
CA SER A 112 -11.49 -3.62 -20.55
C SER A 112 -10.81 -4.05 -19.26
N ILE A 113 -10.77 -5.35 -18.97
CA ILE A 113 -10.08 -5.89 -17.79
C ILE A 113 -8.57 -5.84 -17.99
N GLU A 114 -8.05 -6.19 -19.16
CA GLU A 114 -6.62 -6.08 -19.47
C GLU A 114 -6.13 -4.62 -19.32
N ASP A 115 -6.90 -3.64 -19.80
CA ASP A 115 -6.60 -2.21 -19.60
C ASP A 115 -6.46 -1.82 -18.12
N ILE A 116 -7.37 -2.32 -17.26
CA ILE A 116 -7.30 -2.08 -15.80
C ILE A 116 -6.01 -2.70 -15.24
N LEU A 117 -5.71 -3.94 -15.60
CA LEU A 117 -4.52 -4.62 -15.10
C LEU A 117 -3.23 -3.91 -15.53
N HIS A 118 -3.15 -3.47 -16.80
CA HIS A 118 -2.01 -2.70 -17.29
C HIS A 118 -1.82 -1.38 -16.52
N LEU A 119 -2.91 -0.64 -16.29
CA LEU A 119 -2.85 0.61 -15.52
C LEU A 119 -2.44 0.37 -14.06
N ALA A 120 -2.93 -0.74 -13.45
CA ALA A 120 -2.54 -1.10 -12.09
C ALA A 120 -1.05 -1.45 -12.00
N VAL A 121 -0.51 -2.20 -12.97
CA VAL A 121 0.92 -2.52 -13.07
C VAL A 121 1.76 -1.24 -13.24
N LEU A 122 1.34 -0.34 -14.13
CA LEU A 122 2.04 0.95 -14.31
C LEU A 122 2.08 1.73 -13.00
N LYS A 123 0.93 1.86 -12.31
CA LYS A 123 0.85 2.58 -11.04
C LYS A 123 1.66 1.90 -9.92
N LYS A 124 1.68 0.56 -9.89
CA LYS A 124 2.53 -0.21 -8.97
C LYS A 124 4.01 0.06 -9.24
N ASN A 125 4.43 0.10 -10.50
CA ASN A 125 5.81 0.34 -10.89
C ASN A 125 6.27 1.78 -10.65
N ASP A 126 5.36 2.77 -10.73
CA ASP A 126 5.63 4.18 -10.45
C ASP A 126 5.68 4.50 -8.95
N ALA A 127 5.17 3.60 -8.08
CA ALA A 127 5.22 3.83 -6.65
C ALA A 127 6.67 3.93 -6.15
N PRO A 128 7.01 4.90 -5.25
CA PRO A 128 8.35 5.01 -4.70
C PRO A 128 8.82 3.71 -4.05
N ALA A 129 10.04 3.27 -4.38
CA ALA A 129 10.57 2.00 -3.92
C ALA A 129 12.06 2.08 -3.58
N LEU A 130 12.48 1.21 -2.67
CA LEU A 130 13.87 0.91 -2.39
C LEU A 130 14.32 -0.24 -3.30
N PHE A 131 15.47 -0.11 -3.95
CA PHE A 131 16.07 -1.19 -4.72
C PHE A 131 17.18 -1.85 -3.90
N VAL A 132 17.08 -3.16 -3.71
CA VAL A 132 18.03 -3.94 -2.92
C VAL A 132 18.52 -5.14 -3.73
N GLN A 133 19.76 -5.56 -3.47
CA GLN A 133 20.31 -6.78 -4.09
C GLN A 133 20.16 -7.95 -3.13
N ARG A 134 19.42 -8.98 -3.53
CA ARG A 134 19.20 -10.21 -2.77
C ARG A 134 19.42 -11.41 -3.67
N ASN A 135 20.28 -12.36 -3.25
CA ASN A 135 20.57 -13.58 -4.02
C ASN A 135 21.00 -13.33 -5.48
N GLY A 136 21.72 -12.25 -5.74
CA GLY A 136 22.16 -11.87 -7.08
C GLY A 136 21.11 -11.17 -7.95
N ILE A 137 19.90 -10.98 -7.43
CA ILE A 137 18.78 -10.32 -8.12
C ILE A 137 18.54 -8.94 -7.47
N VAL A 138 18.21 -7.95 -8.29
CA VAL A 138 17.72 -6.65 -7.80
C VAL A 138 16.23 -6.76 -7.54
N GLU A 139 15.84 -6.64 -6.28
CA GLU A 139 14.45 -6.64 -5.84
C GLU A 139 13.98 -5.20 -5.59
N ARG A 140 12.73 -4.94 -5.97
CA ARG A 140 12.04 -3.67 -5.74
C ARG A 140 11.14 -3.80 -4.49
N VAL A 141 11.41 -2.98 -3.47
CA VAL A 141 10.64 -2.97 -2.22
C VAL A 141 9.87 -1.65 -2.12
N PRO A 142 8.53 -1.65 -2.24
CA PRO A 142 7.74 -0.43 -2.11
C PRO A 142 8.00 0.25 -0.76
N LEU A 143 8.28 1.56 -0.77
CA LEU A 143 8.56 2.31 0.47
C LEU A 143 7.39 2.26 1.45
N ALA A 144 6.15 2.15 0.93
CA ALA A 144 4.95 2.01 1.74
C ALA A 144 4.89 0.69 2.52
N ASN A 145 5.70 -0.32 2.17
CA ASN A 145 5.75 -1.59 2.89
C ASN A 145 6.82 -1.61 3.98
N ILE A 146 7.78 -0.68 3.97
CA ILE A 146 8.89 -0.66 4.91
C ILE A 146 8.46 0.07 6.19
N LEU A 147 8.45 -0.64 7.31
CA LEU A 147 8.26 -0.07 8.65
C LEU A 147 9.54 0.63 9.12
N TYR A 148 10.62 -0.11 9.12
CA TYR A 148 11.96 0.39 9.45
C TYR A 148 13.03 -0.57 8.91
N MET A 149 14.27 -0.09 8.88
CA MET A 149 15.45 -0.89 8.57
C MET A 149 16.40 -0.88 9.76
N GLU A 150 17.06 -2.01 10.01
CA GLU A 150 18.04 -2.18 11.07
C GLU A 150 19.35 -2.79 10.55
N GLN A 151 20.48 -2.17 10.89
CA GLN A 151 21.81 -2.70 10.62
C GLN A 151 22.20 -3.69 11.70
N GLN A 152 22.42 -4.95 11.31
CA GLN A 152 23.01 -5.95 12.18
C GLN A 152 24.26 -6.52 11.48
N MET A 153 25.45 -6.24 12.04
CA MET A 153 26.75 -6.59 11.44
C MET A 153 26.89 -6.06 9.98
N HIS A 154 26.95 -6.97 9.02
CA HIS A 154 27.12 -6.68 7.59
C HIS A 154 25.81 -6.72 6.80
N LYS A 155 24.69 -6.90 7.48
CA LYS A 155 23.37 -7.00 6.86
C LYS A 155 22.45 -5.89 7.32
N VAL A 156 21.57 -5.48 6.44
CA VAL A 156 20.41 -4.62 6.74
C VAL A 156 19.17 -5.49 6.72
N TYR A 157 18.48 -5.54 7.84
CA TYR A 157 17.17 -6.18 7.97
C TYR A 157 16.08 -5.16 7.60
N LEU A 158 15.21 -5.54 6.70
CA LEU A 158 14.02 -4.79 6.31
C LEU A 158 12.82 -5.40 7.02
N TYR A 159 12.19 -4.61 7.88
CA TYR A 159 10.97 -5.00 8.59
C TYR A 159 9.77 -4.44 7.84
N LEU A 160 8.90 -5.33 7.37
CA LEU A 160 7.83 -5.03 6.44
C LEU A 160 6.44 -5.11 7.09
N LYS A 161 5.48 -4.42 6.51
CA LYS A 161 4.12 -4.33 7.05
C LYS A 161 3.28 -5.59 6.81
N ASN A 162 3.34 -6.13 5.61
CA ASN A 162 2.43 -7.19 5.13
C ASN A 162 3.16 -8.34 4.44
N GLU A 163 4.48 -8.38 4.54
CA GLU A 163 5.35 -9.37 3.91
C GLU A 163 6.31 -9.93 4.94
N GLU A 164 6.98 -11.04 4.61
CA GLU A 164 8.03 -11.58 5.48
C GLU A 164 9.24 -10.63 5.50
N ASP A 165 9.74 -10.38 6.70
CA ASP A 165 10.96 -9.62 6.90
C ASP A 165 12.14 -10.36 6.27
N PHE A 166 13.07 -9.62 5.70
CA PHE A 166 14.26 -10.21 5.11
C PHE A 166 15.49 -9.33 5.32
N SER A 167 16.66 -9.87 4.99
CA SER A 167 17.92 -9.13 5.09
C SER A 167 18.71 -9.13 3.81
N VAL A 168 19.46 -8.05 3.57
CA VAL A 168 20.40 -7.89 2.47
C VAL A 168 21.79 -7.50 2.99
N TYR A 169 22.83 -7.85 2.28
CA TYR A 169 24.18 -7.35 2.59
C TYR A 169 24.27 -5.85 2.25
N GLY A 170 24.89 -5.08 3.14
CA GLY A 170 25.06 -3.64 2.93
C GLY A 170 24.98 -2.83 4.23
N LYS A 171 24.83 -1.52 4.08
CA LYS A 171 24.72 -0.57 5.19
C LYS A 171 23.47 0.25 5.09
N VAL A 172 22.84 0.55 6.23
CA VAL A 172 21.69 1.46 6.29
C VAL A 172 22.05 2.82 5.67
N SER A 173 23.26 3.33 5.90
CA SER A 173 23.74 4.61 5.34
C SER A 173 23.83 4.63 3.80
N GLU A 174 23.92 3.47 3.15
CA GLU A 174 23.92 3.36 1.70
C GLU A 174 22.50 3.26 1.16
N LEU A 175 21.70 2.37 1.74
CA LEU A 175 20.31 2.18 1.34
C LEU A 175 19.46 3.43 1.60
N SER A 176 19.73 4.14 2.70
CA SER A 176 18.99 5.37 3.04
C SER A 176 19.14 6.51 2.03
N LYS A 177 20.15 6.49 1.17
CA LYS A 177 20.29 7.47 0.08
C LYS A 177 19.16 7.39 -0.96
N GLN A 178 18.47 6.26 -1.02
CA GLN A 178 17.31 6.04 -1.89
C GLN A 178 15.99 6.43 -1.21
N LEU A 179 16.01 6.79 0.08
CA LEU A 179 14.81 7.09 0.86
C LEU A 179 14.52 8.59 0.85
N PRO A 180 13.25 9.00 0.68
CA PRO A 180 12.88 10.40 0.79
C PRO A 180 12.98 10.89 2.25
N GLU A 181 13.71 11.98 2.46
CA GLU A 181 13.99 12.54 3.80
C GLU A 181 12.72 13.02 4.55
N ASN A 182 11.67 13.35 3.82
CA ASN A 182 10.38 13.75 4.41
C ASN A 182 9.57 12.58 4.97
N ASN A 183 9.88 11.33 4.57
CA ASN A 183 9.15 10.14 5.00
C ASN A 183 10.00 9.23 5.89
N PHE A 184 11.31 9.30 5.77
CA PHE A 184 12.22 8.45 6.53
C PHE A 184 13.16 9.29 7.39
N PHE A 185 13.40 8.81 8.61
CA PHE A 185 14.34 9.43 9.55
C PHE A 185 15.36 8.40 10.03
N LEU A 186 16.62 8.85 10.17
CA LEU A 186 17.72 8.03 10.69
C LEU A 186 18.00 8.42 12.17
N PRO A 187 17.35 7.74 13.14
CA PRO A 187 17.54 8.06 14.57
C PRO A 187 18.88 7.59 15.11
N HIS A 188 19.53 6.68 14.41
CA HIS A 188 20.82 6.08 14.71
C HIS A 188 21.49 5.64 13.41
N LYS A 189 22.83 5.52 13.39
CA LYS A 189 23.58 5.03 12.22
C LYS A 189 23.14 3.65 11.72
N SER A 190 22.49 2.87 12.59
CA SER A 190 22.02 1.51 12.35
C SER A 190 20.52 1.40 12.08
N PHE A 191 19.78 2.50 12.08
CA PHE A 191 18.33 2.46 11.88
C PHE A 191 17.89 3.53 10.89
N ALA A 192 16.93 3.17 10.03
CA ALA A 192 16.13 4.12 9.25
C ALA A 192 14.65 3.78 9.48
N VAL A 193 13.88 4.76 9.93
CA VAL A 193 12.49 4.60 10.37
C VAL A 193 11.58 5.31 9.39
N ASN A 194 10.52 4.64 8.96
CA ASN A 194 9.46 5.26 8.18
C ASN A 194 8.50 5.99 9.12
N LEU A 195 8.45 7.31 9.03
CA LEU A 195 7.63 8.17 9.89
C LEU A 195 6.13 7.91 9.76
N CYS A 196 5.70 7.33 8.63
CA CYS A 196 4.32 6.90 8.41
C CYS A 196 3.82 5.91 9.46
N TYR A 197 4.72 5.11 10.02
CA TYR A 197 4.43 3.99 10.91
C TYR A 197 4.92 4.23 12.35
N VAL A 198 5.31 5.46 12.66
CA VAL A 198 5.60 5.88 14.02
C VAL A 198 4.29 6.24 14.72
N MET A 199 4.02 5.62 15.87
CA MET A 199 2.88 5.96 16.71
C MET A 199 3.18 7.22 17.56
N TYR A 200 4.32 7.21 18.23
CA TYR A 200 4.79 8.35 19.05
C TYR A 200 6.28 8.22 19.36
N ILE A 201 6.84 9.29 19.96
CA ILE A 201 8.19 9.28 20.54
C ILE A 201 8.04 9.13 22.04
N ASP A 202 8.67 8.08 22.60
CA ASP A 202 8.87 7.97 24.05
C ASP A 202 10.08 8.83 24.45
N MET A 203 9.81 9.89 25.19
CA MET A 203 10.85 10.85 25.61
C MET A 203 11.74 10.32 26.73
N GLU A 204 11.23 9.44 27.59
CA GLU A 204 11.98 8.82 28.68
C GLU A 204 12.96 7.77 28.14
N LEU A 205 12.45 6.87 27.29
CA LEU A 205 13.26 5.85 26.63
C LEU A 205 14.05 6.39 25.43
N ARG A 206 13.79 7.63 25.00
CA ARG A 206 14.37 8.23 23.79
C ARG A 206 14.26 7.31 22.59
N SER A 207 13.04 6.94 22.23
CA SER A 207 12.77 5.96 21.17
C SER A 207 11.54 6.31 20.36
N PHE A 208 11.53 5.91 19.11
CA PHE A 208 10.29 5.77 18.35
C PHE A 208 9.57 4.50 18.75
N VAL A 209 8.27 4.59 18.98
CA VAL A 209 7.37 3.43 19.12
C VAL A 209 6.64 3.25 17.80
N MET A 210 6.87 2.10 17.16
CA MET A 210 6.30 1.78 15.86
C MET A 210 4.89 1.17 15.99
N GLU A 211 4.11 1.16 14.90
CA GLU A 211 2.75 0.58 14.90
C GLU A 211 2.74 -0.92 15.25
N ASN A 212 3.81 -1.66 14.95
CA ASN A 212 4.00 -3.04 15.36
C ASN A 212 4.53 -3.19 16.80
N LYS A 213 4.53 -2.09 17.59
CA LYS A 213 5.03 -1.99 18.97
C LYS A 213 6.54 -2.16 19.13
N THR A 214 7.30 -2.23 18.04
CA THR A 214 8.77 -2.23 18.13
C THR A 214 9.25 -0.88 18.63
N ILE A 215 10.30 -0.92 19.47
CA ILE A 215 10.95 0.27 20.03
C ILE A 215 12.28 0.48 19.29
N VAL A 216 12.39 1.60 18.57
CA VAL A 216 13.61 1.97 17.83
C VAL A 216 14.32 3.10 18.56
N PRO A 217 15.58 2.89 19.05
CA PRO A 217 16.29 3.87 19.86
C PRO A 217 16.68 5.11 19.06
N ILE A 218 16.59 6.29 19.71
CA ILE A 218 17.02 7.56 19.15
C ILE A 218 18.27 8.02 19.92
N ARG A 219 19.36 8.31 19.20
CA ARG A 219 20.53 8.91 19.83
C ARG A 219 20.18 10.26 20.43
N ARG A 220 20.75 10.57 21.60
CA ARG A 220 20.50 11.82 22.32
C ARG A 220 20.65 13.06 21.44
N GLU A 221 21.67 13.10 20.60
CA GLU A 221 21.94 14.19 19.65
C GLU A 221 20.90 14.35 18.54
N PHE A 222 20.13 13.29 18.25
CA PHE A 222 19.07 13.32 17.22
C PHE A 222 17.66 13.50 17.79
N LEU A 223 17.47 13.54 19.12
CA LEU A 223 16.14 13.57 19.73
C LEU A 223 15.32 14.79 19.29
N THR A 224 15.91 15.99 19.32
CA THR A 224 15.24 17.22 18.87
C THR A 224 14.91 17.17 17.39
N LYS A 225 15.83 16.64 16.56
CA LYS A 225 15.60 16.48 15.10
C LYS A 225 14.52 15.45 14.82
N ALA A 226 14.49 14.34 15.56
CA ALA A 226 13.49 13.29 15.44
C ALA A 226 12.08 13.82 15.76
N LYS A 227 11.96 14.60 16.84
CA LYS A 227 10.70 15.26 17.22
C LYS A 227 10.22 16.19 16.11
N LYS A 228 11.10 17.07 15.64
CA LYS A 228 10.76 17.99 14.56
C LYS A 228 10.37 17.26 13.28
N ALA A 229 11.13 16.23 12.88
CA ALA A 229 10.82 15.46 11.67
C ALA A 229 9.44 14.78 11.75
N LEU A 230 9.06 14.23 12.92
CA LEU A 230 7.74 13.64 13.10
C LEU A 230 6.63 14.72 13.09
N GLU A 231 6.86 15.88 13.73
CA GLU A 231 5.92 17.01 13.72
C GLU A 231 5.70 17.54 12.29
N ASP A 232 6.77 17.77 11.54
CA ASP A 232 6.73 18.24 10.14
C ASP A 232 5.99 17.21 9.26
N PHE A 233 6.28 15.92 9.43
CA PHE A 233 5.60 14.83 8.71
C PHE A 233 4.09 14.81 8.99
N LEU A 234 3.69 14.90 10.28
CA LEU A 234 2.28 14.90 10.67
C LEU A 234 1.55 16.15 10.16
N PHE A 235 2.20 17.31 10.19
CA PHE A 235 1.66 18.56 9.66
C PHE A 235 1.42 18.46 8.15
N ASP A 236 2.41 18.00 7.38
CA ASP A 236 2.29 17.83 5.94
C ASP A 236 1.21 16.81 5.56
N ARG A 237 1.10 15.72 6.33
CA ARG A 237 0.03 14.73 6.16
C ARG A 237 -1.35 15.33 6.38
N THR A 238 -1.52 16.13 7.43
CA THR A 238 -2.79 16.82 7.73
C THR A 238 -3.15 17.81 6.63
N ARG A 239 -2.18 18.58 6.16
CA ARG A 239 -2.39 19.56 5.07
C ARG A 239 -2.80 18.91 3.74
N ARG A 240 -2.27 17.71 3.43
CA ARG A 240 -2.69 16.93 2.26
C ARG A 240 -4.09 16.33 2.41
N LEU A 241 -4.57 16.16 3.66
CA LEU A 241 -5.91 15.64 3.95
C LEU A 241 -7.01 16.72 3.81
N LEU A 242 -6.65 17.99 3.91
CA LEU A 242 -7.56 19.14 3.85
C LEU A 242 -7.68 19.75 2.44
N LYS A 243 -6.89 19.26 1.48
CA LYS A 243 -6.98 19.61 0.04
C LYS A 243 -7.71 18.49 -0.72
#